data_7baad1d30b14ff4b2df1e9f6b8262736
#
_entry.id   7baad1d30b14ff4b2df1e9f6b8262736
#
_cell.length_a   1.000
_cell.length_b   1.000
_cell.length_c   1.000
_cell.angle_alpha   90.00
_cell.angle_beta   90.00
_cell.angle_gamma   90.00
#
_symmetry.space_group_name_H-M   'P 1'
#
loop_
_entity.id
_entity.type
_entity.pdbx_description
1 polymer ?
#
loop_
_entity_poly.entity_id
_entity_poly.type
_entity_poly.pdbx_seq_one_letter_code
_entity_poly.pdbx_strand_id
1 'polypeptide(L)'
;MGQFEELLAIDSTTGDFRPIQNYVKEQIEEMGYQSYETHKGGILADLGGTGNSLVITAHLDDIGLMVRFVNPDGTLRVAKVGGLSPEDALGENVRVKTRDDRVYTGTVQKKFASVHVTEDDVAAKPLDYATNVVVVLDEDVHNAEETKALGVDIGCFIALEPRLQVCNGYIK
;
A
#
# COMPACT_ATOMS: atom_id res chain seq x y z
N MET A 1 -0.86 4.69 -22.06
CA MET A 1 -0.14 5.28 -20.89
C MET A 1 -1.17 5.65 -19.82
N GLY A 2 -2.25 6.36 -20.11
CA GLY A 2 -3.25 6.78 -19.11
C GLY A 2 -3.77 5.66 -18.21
N GLN A 3 -4.24 4.55 -18.76
CA GLN A 3 -4.77 3.43 -17.96
C GLN A 3 -3.74 2.82 -16.99
N PHE A 4 -2.47 2.77 -17.38
CA PHE A 4 -1.42 2.25 -16.50
C PHE A 4 -1.13 3.21 -15.33
N GLU A 5 -1.13 4.52 -15.59
CA GLU A 5 -1.01 5.55 -14.56
C GLU A 5 -2.21 5.52 -13.60
N GLU A 6 -3.42 5.36 -14.14
CA GLU A 6 -4.65 5.26 -13.34
C GLU A 6 -4.65 4.03 -12.44
N LEU A 7 -4.24 2.86 -12.96
CA LEU A 7 -4.11 1.63 -12.17
C LEU A 7 -3.13 1.78 -11.01
N LEU A 8 -1.96 2.38 -11.26
CA LEU A 8 -0.94 2.58 -10.22
C LEU A 8 -1.34 3.64 -9.18
N ALA A 9 -2.24 4.56 -9.53
CA ALA A 9 -2.73 5.57 -8.60
C ALA A 9 -3.76 5.02 -7.59
N ILE A 10 -4.32 3.84 -7.85
CA ILE A 10 -5.32 3.20 -6.98
C ILE A 10 -4.62 2.32 -5.96
N ASP A 11 -4.80 2.61 -4.66
CA ASP A 11 -4.29 1.76 -3.59
C ASP A 11 -4.92 0.36 -3.67
N SER A 12 -4.07 -0.66 -3.65
CA SER A 12 -4.47 -2.04 -3.85
C SER A 12 -3.74 -3.03 -2.95
N THR A 13 -3.36 -2.58 -1.75
CA THR A 13 -2.70 -3.46 -0.76
C THR A 13 -3.52 -4.75 -0.56
N THR A 14 -2.86 -5.90 -0.60
CA THR A 14 -3.50 -7.22 -0.44
C THR A 14 -4.45 -7.22 0.75
N GLY A 15 -5.73 -7.47 0.49
CA GLY A 15 -6.82 -7.38 1.45
C GLY A 15 -7.67 -6.12 1.33
N ASP A 16 -7.15 -5.03 0.75
CA ASP A 16 -7.89 -3.79 0.43
C ASP A 16 -7.85 -3.50 -1.08
N PHE A 17 -8.28 -4.43 -1.88
CA PHE A 17 -8.21 -4.36 -3.35
C PHE A 17 -9.56 -4.02 -4.03
N ARG A 18 -10.60 -3.72 -3.26
CA ARG A 18 -11.94 -3.42 -3.82
C ARG A 18 -11.92 -2.20 -4.78
N PRO A 19 -11.22 -1.11 -4.49
CA PRO A 19 -11.19 0.05 -5.40
C PRO A 19 -10.61 -0.31 -6.78
N ILE A 20 -9.46 -0.97 -6.83
CA ILE A 20 -8.85 -1.36 -8.11
C ILE A 20 -9.67 -2.42 -8.85
N GLN A 21 -10.32 -3.32 -8.13
CA GLN A 21 -11.23 -4.30 -8.68
C GLN A 21 -12.41 -3.64 -9.40
N ASN A 22 -13.04 -2.64 -8.77
CA ASN A 22 -14.13 -1.88 -9.37
C ASN A 22 -13.66 -1.14 -10.63
N TYR A 23 -12.54 -0.45 -10.56
CA TYR A 23 -11.96 0.23 -11.72
C TYR A 23 -11.75 -0.73 -12.90
N VAL A 24 -11.13 -1.89 -12.68
CA VAL A 24 -10.88 -2.87 -13.75
C VAL A 24 -12.19 -3.41 -14.33
N LYS A 25 -13.21 -3.65 -13.51
CA LYS A 25 -14.54 -4.05 -14.00
C LYS A 25 -15.15 -3.00 -14.91
N GLU A 26 -15.13 -1.74 -14.49
CA GLU A 26 -15.62 -0.61 -15.29
C GLU A 26 -14.88 -0.52 -16.62
N GLN A 27 -13.54 -0.64 -16.63
CA GLN A 27 -12.76 -0.61 -17.86
C GLN A 27 -13.09 -1.78 -18.80
N ILE A 28 -13.33 -2.98 -18.29
CA ILE A 28 -13.75 -4.14 -19.09
C ILE A 28 -15.13 -3.89 -19.71
N GLU A 29 -16.07 -3.33 -18.95
CA GLU A 29 -17.42 -3.00 -19.43
C GLU A 29 -17.40 -1.88 -20.49
N GLU A 30 -16.58 -0.85 -20.30
CA GLU A 30 -16.36 0.22 -21.30
C GLU A 30 -15.80 -0.32 -22.64
N MET A 31 -14.97 -1.36 -22.58
CA MET A 31 -14.49 -2.08 -23.76
C MET A 31 -15.56 -2.98 -24.43
N GLY A 32 -16.74 -3.09 -23.83
CA GLY A 32 -17.86 -3.87 -24.38
C GLY A 32 -17.88 -5.34 -23.96
N TYR A 33 -17.07 -5.73 -22.98
CA TYR A 33 -17.03 -7.10 -22.47
C TYR A 33 -17.81 -7.22 -21.16
N GLN A 34 -18.35 -8.41 -20.89
CA GLN A 34 -18.92 -8.72 -19.58
C GLN A 34 -17.84 -9.27 -18.64
N SER A 35 -17.88 -8.85 -17.38
CA SER A 35 -17.00 -9.37 -16.35
C SER A 35 -17.77 -10.13 -15.27
N TYR A 36 -17.12 -11.12 -14.67
CA TYR A 36 -17.65 -11.95 -13.60
C TYR A 36 -16.70 -11.92 -12.41
N GLU A 37 -17.23 -11.72 -11.22
CA GLU A 37 -16.45 -11.78 -9.99
C GLU A 37 -16.46 -13.20 -9.43
N THR A 38 -15.30 -13.74 -9.12
CA THR A 38 -15.15 -15.03 -8.45
C THR A 38 -15.38 -14.87 -6.94
N HIS A 39 -15.64 -15.97 -6.23
CA HIS A 39 -15.81 -15.95 -4.75
C HIS A 39 -14.57 -15.42 -3.99
N LYS A 40 -13.39 -15.44 -4.61
CA LYS A 40 -12.15 -14.92 -4.03
C LYS A 40 -11.81 -13.50 -4.50
N GLY A 41 -12.75 -12.83 -5.19
CA GLY A 41 -12.56 -11.47 -5.66
C GLY A 41 -11.77 -11.35 -6.98
N GLY A 42 -11.43 -12.45 -7.65
CA GLY A 42 -10.86 -12.39 -8.99
C GLY A 42 -11.90 -11.94 -10.02
N ILE A 43 -11.48 -11.21 -11.04
CA ILE A 43 -12.32 -10.79 -12.16
C ILE A 43 -12.02 -11.68 -13.35
N LEU A 44 -13.05 -12.18 -14.00
CA LEU A 44 -12.99 -12.95 -15.23
C LEU A 44 -13.73 -12.20 -16.33
N ALA A 45 -13.13 -12.10 -17.51
CA ALA A 45 -13.80 -11.61 -18.72
C ALA A 45 -13.57 -12.59 -19.87
N ASP A 46 -14.64 -12.94 -20.58
CA ASP A 46 -14.56 -13.73 -21.80
C ASP A 46 -14.47 -12.79 -22.99
N LEU A 47 -13.33 -12.84 -23.70
CA LEU A 47 -13.07 -12.01 -24.88
C LEU A 47 -13.61 -12.66 -26.16
N GLY A 48 -14.22 -13.83 -26.05
CA GLY A 48 -14.74 -14.58 -27.20
C GLY A 48 -13.66 -15.31 -28.00
N GLY A 49 -14.02 -15.68 -29.21
CA GLY A 49 -13.12 -16.38 -30.13
C GLY A 49 -13.57 -17.82 -30.39
N THR A 50 -12.83 -18.51 -31.27
CA THR A 50 -13.07 -19.92 -31.66
C THR A 50 -11.76 -20.71 -31.60
N GLY A 51 -11.82 -21.97 -31.18
CA GLY A 51 -10.65 -22.84 -31.10
C GLY A 51 -10.30 -23.24 -29.67
N ASN A 52 -9.02 -23.49 -29.41
CA ASN A 52 -8.56 -23.84 -28.06
C ASN A 52 -8.57 -22.61 -27.16
N SER A 53 -9.08 -22.78 -25.94
CA SER A 53 -9.12 -21.68 -24.95
C SER A 53 -7.72 -21.27 -24.52
N LEU A 54 -7.48 -19.96 -24.46
CA LEU A 54 -6.30 -19.34 -23.89
C LEU A 54 -6.73 -18.50 -22.68
N VAL A 55 -6.07 -18.67 -21.56
CA VAL A 55 -6.30 -17.86 -20.35
C VAL A 55 -5.08 -17.00 -20.11
N ILE A 56 -5.30 -15.69 -19.99
CA ILE A 56 -4.28 -14.71 -19.57
C ILE A 56 -4.63 -14.29 -18.15
N THR A 57 -3.67 -14.34 -17.24
CA THR A 57 -3.87 -13.99 -15.83
C THR A 57 -2.86 -12.95 -15.38
N ALA A 58 -3.33 -12.03 -14.53
CA ALA A 58 -2.50 -11.06 -13.82
C ALA A 58 -3.12 -10.80 -12.45
N HIS A 59 -2.31 -10.41 -11.46
CA HIS A 59 -2.84 -9.96 -10.18
C HIS A 59 -3.08 -8.44 -10.18
N LEU A 60 -3.97 -7.98 -9.32
CA LEU A 60 -4.34 -6.57 -9.14
C LEU A 60 -3.84 -6.00 -7.81
N ASP A 61 -3.61 -6.89 -6.83
CA ASP A 61 -3.16 -6.47 -5.51
C ASP A 61 -1.65 -6.18 -5.49
N ASP A 62 -1.27 -5.28 -4.61
CA ASP A 62 0.12 -4.89 -4.38
C ASP A 62 0.55 -5.15 -2.94
N ILE A 63 1.85 -5.15 -2.73
CA ILE A 63 2.46 -5.21 -1.40
C ILE A 63 2.20 -3.90 -0.65
N GLY A 64 2.24 -3.97 0.67
CA GLY A 64 2.08 -2.78 1.51
C GLY A 64 2.32 -3.10 2.97
N LEU A 65 1.75 -2.28 3.84
CA LEU A 65 1.84 -2.43 5.28
C LEU A 65 0.43 -2.38 5.91
N MET A 66 0.36 -2.75 7.18
CA MET A 66 -0.85 -2.62 7.99
C MET A 66 -0.45 -2.09 9.37
N VAL A 67 -1.25 -1.20 9.93
CA VAL A 67 -1.07 -0.72 11.30
C VAL A 67 -1.26 -1.87 12.28
N ARG A 68 -0.20 -2.18 13.03
CA ARG A 68 -0.20 -3.20 14.07
C ARG A 68 -0.39 -2.61 15.46
N PHE A 69 0.08 -1.40 15.68
CA PHE A 69 0.00 -0.71 16.96
C PHE A 69 0.24 0.79 16.78
N VAL A 70 -0.46 1.62 17.55
CA VAL A 70 -0.20 3.06 17.65
C VAL A 70 0.68 3.29 18.87
N ASN A 71 1.89 3.78 18.66
CA ASN A 71 2.87 4.02 19.72
C ASN A 71 2.44 5.20 20.60
N PRO A 72 2.92 5.27 21.86
CA PRO A 72 2.60 6.39 22.77
C PRO A 72 2.99 7.78 22.23
N ASP A 73 3.94 7.85 21.31
CA ASP A 73 4.41 9.08 20.64
C ASP A 73 3.61 9.42 19.36
N GLY A 74 2.52 8.72 19.09
CA GLY A 74 1.67 8.92 17.91
C GLY A 74 2.15 8.22 16.64
N THR A 75 3.38 7.68 16.59
CA THR A 75 3.88 6.93 15.44
C THR A 75 3.22 5.56 15.32
N LEU A 76 3.26 4.97 14.11
CA LEU A 76 2.63 3.68 13.85
C LEU A 76 3.68 2.57 13.78
N ARG A 77 3.49 1.52 14.57
CA ARG A 77 4.16 0.24 14.34
C ARG A 77 3.37 -0.54 13.32
N VAL A 78 4.07 -1.16 12.38
CA VAL A 78 3.44 -1.79 11.23
C VAL A 78 3.80 -3.25 11.10
N ALA A 79 3.01 -3.98 10.34
CA ALA A 79 3.30 -5.31 9.85
C ALA A 79 3.29 -5.28 8.31
N LYS A 80 4.18 -6.04 7.69
CA LYS A 80 4.18 -6.16 6.23
C LYS A 80 2.97 -6.94 5.74
N VAL A 81 2.46 -6.53 4.59
CA VAL A 81 1.47 -7.24 3.80
C VAL A 81 2.15 -7.60 2.48
N GLY A 82 2.35 -8.89 2.24
CA GLY A 82 3.17 -9.37 1.13
C GLY A 82 4.68 -9.38 1.43
N GLY A 83 5.50 -9.30 0.40
CA GLY A 83 6.94 -9.51 0.44
C GLY A 83 7.80 -8.25 0.65
N LEU A 84 7.27 -7.18 1.21
CA LEU A 84 7.99 -5.92 1.41
C LEU A 84 9.05 -6.04 2.51
N SER A 85 10.32 -5.83 2.17
CA SER A 85 11.41 -5.77 3.17
C SER A 85 11.44 -4.40 3.86
N PRO A 86 11.89 -4.31 5.12
CA PRO A 86 12.04 -3.02 5.80
C PRO A 86 13.03 -2.09 5.09
N GLU A 87 14.05 -2.63 4.46
CA GLU A 87 15.07 -1.89 3.71
C GLU A 87 14.47 -1.20 2.48
N ASP A 88 13.57 -1.90 1.77
CA ASP A 88 12.92 -1.38 0.57
C ASP A 88 11.82 -0.37 0.91
N ALA A 89 11.23 -0.47 2.10
CA ALA A 89 10.20 0.45 2.56
C ALA A 89 10.76 1.75 3.17
N LEU A 90 12.00 1.72 3.64
CA LEU A 90 12.58 2.84 4.39
C LEU A 90 12.70 4.11 3.51
N GLY A 91 12.12 5.19 3.99
CA GLY A 91 12.10 6.48 3.28
C GLY A 91 10.97 6.62 2.26
N GLU A 92 10.15 5.57 2.07
CA GLU A 92 9.00 5.64 1.19
C GLU A 92 7.87 6.47 1.80
N ASN A 93 7.24 7.30 0.98
CA ASN A 93 5.97 7.93 1.31
C ASN A 93 4.86 6.89 1.26
N VAL A 94 3.90 7.05 2.14
CA VAL A 94 2.79 6.12 2.28
C VAL A 94 1.46 6.83 2.42
N ARG A 95 0.38 6.12 2.10
CA ARG A 95 -1.00 6.52 2.34
C ARG A 95 -1.63 5.55 3.32
N VAL A 96 -2.07 6.06 4.46
CA VAL A 96 -2.73 5.30 5.54
C VAL A 96 -4.23 5.46 5.40
N LYS A 97 -4.92 4.40 5.05
CA LYS A 97 -6.37 4.39 4.87
C LYS A 97 -7.06 3.91 6.13
N THR A 98 -7.96 4.74 6.66
CA THR A 98 -8.80 4.42 7.80
C THR A 98 -9.99 3.54 7.40
N ARG A 99 -10.72 3.01 8.40
CA ARG A 99 -11.91 2.17 8.15
C ARG A 99 -13.10 2.95 7.61
N ASP A 100 -13.10 4.26 7.75
CA ASP A 100 -14.10 5.19 7.21
C ASP A 100 -13.60 5.88 5.93
N ASP A 101 -12.65 5.24 5.24
CA ASP A 101 -12.09 5.63 3.94
C ASP A 101 -11.38 7.00 3.90
N ARG A 102 -11.03 7.59 5.05
CA ARG A 102 -10.12 8.74 5.08
C ARG A 102 -8.70 8.28 4.81
N VAL A 103 -7.92 9.10 4.12
CA VAL A 103 -6.54 8.83 3.79
C VAL A 103 -5.63 9.91 4.37
N TYR A 104 -4.61 9.48 5.08
CA TYR A 104 -3.55 10.33 5.60
C TYR A 104 -2.22 9.94 4.99
N THR A 105 -1.38 10.92 4.71
CA THR A 105 -0.01 10.68 4.23
C THR A 105 0.96 10.48 5.39
N GLY A 106 2.10 9.92 5.09
CA GLY A 106 3.18 9.71 6.05
C GLY A 106 4.41 9.13 5.39
N THR A 107 5.42 8.83 6.20
CA THR A 107 6.70 8.30 5.72
C THR A 107 7.15 7.13 6.58
N VAL A 108 7.71 6.10 5.95
CA VAL A 108 8.35 4.99 6.66
C VAL A 108 9.73 5.43 7.15
N GLN A 109 9.97 5.38 8.44
CA GLN A 109 11.18 5.89 9.06
C GLN A 109 11.79 4.88 10.05
N LYS A 110 13.10 5.06 10.33
CA LYS A 110 13.71 4.42 11.49
C LYS A 110 13.22 5.12 12.76
N LYS A 111 12.84 4.35 13.76
CA LYS A 111 12.51 4.88 15.09
C LYS A 111 13.70 5.60 15.73
N PHE A 112 14.90 5.12 15.45
CA PHE A 112 16.18 5.68 15.94
C PHE A 112 17.03 6.09 14.73
N ALA A 113 16.68 7.22 14.12
CA ALA A 113 17.16 7.56 12.79
C ALA A 113 18.55 8.21 12.76
N SER A 114 18.96 8.93 13.82
CA SER A 114 20.18 9.71 13.79
C SER A 114 21.31 9.05 14.58
N VAL A 115 22.40 8.79 13.90
CA VAL A 115 23.66 8.34 14.53
C VAL A 115 24.30 9.36 15.47
N HIS A 116 23.86 10.63 15.40
CA HIS A 116 24.38 11.69 16.25
C HIS A 116 23.73 11.75 17.64
N VAL A 117 22.56 11.14 17.79
CA VAL A 117 21.78 11.15 19.04
C VAL A 117 21.36 9.75 19.49
N THR A 118 21.76 8.72 18.76
CA THR A 118 21.45 7.31 19.05
C THR A 118 22.77 6.57 19.25
N GLU A 119 22.86 5.75 20.29
CA GLU A 119 24.02 4.89 20.54
C GLU A 119 24.31 3.97 19.35
N ASP A 120 25.59 3.76 19.02
CA ASP A 120 26.03 3.03 17.83
C ASP A 120 25.46 1.60 17.76
N ASP A 121 25.35 0.91 18.88
CA ASP A 121 24.80 -0.45 18.98
C ASP A 121 23.29 -0.50 18.68
N VAL A 122 22.56 0.58 18.94
CA VAL A 122 21.13 0.73 18.61
C VAL A 122 20.97 1.12 17.14
N ALA A 123 21.78 2.04 16.65
CA ALA A 123 21.75 2.50 15.27
C ALA A 123 22.14 1.39 14.26
N ALA A 124 23.03 0.49 14.66
CA ALA A 124 23.54 -0.61 13.83
C ALA A 124 22.62 -1.84 13.75
N LYS A 125 21.52 -1.88 14.53
CA LYS A 125 20.58 -3.02 14.48
C LYS A 125 19.94 -3.16 13.10
N PRO A 126 19.79 -4.41 12.60
CA PRO A 126 19.02 -4.67 11.38
C PRO A 126 17.63 -4.05 11.44
N LEU A 127 17.11 -3.63 10.28
CA LEU A 127 15.77 -3.08 10.21
C LEU A 127 14.72 -4.16 10.47
N ASP A 128 13.72 -3.83 11.30
CA ASP A 128 12.64 -4.75 11.66
C ASP A 128 11.37 -3.94 11.97
N TYR A 129 10.28 -4.27 11.29
CA TYR A 129 8.96 -3.68 11.51
C TYR A 129 8.43 -3.84 12.93
N ALA A 130 8.87 -4.86 13.66
CA ALA A 130 8.42 -5.08 15.03
C ALA A 130 9.11 -4.17 16.04
N THR A 131 10.33 -3.68 15.73
CA THR A 131 11.19 -3.05 16.74
C THR A 131 11.66 -1.64 16.41
N ASN A 132 12.07 -1.37 15.17
CA ASN A 132 12.79 -0.13 14.85
C ASN A 132 12.38 0.56 13.53
N VAL A 133 11.34 0.06 12.86
CA VAL A 133 10.71 0.74 11.72
C VAL A 133 9.32 1.20 12.13
N VAL A 134 9.00 2.44 11.83
CA VAL A 134 7.71 3.08 12.13
C VAL A 134 7.20 3.86 10.91
N VAL A 135 5.90 4.12 10.89
CA VAL A 135 5.34 5.15 10.01
C VAL A 135 5.06 6.38 10.84
N VAL A 136 5.53 7.52 10.35
CA VAL A 136 5.24 8.86 10.90
C VAL A 136 4.23 9.50 9.97
N LEU A 137 3.09 9.92 10.52
CA LEU A 137 2.05 10.63 9.76
C LEU A 137 2.48 12.09 9.50
N ASP A 138 2.01 12.65 8.38
CA ASP A 138 2.16 14.07 8.06
C ASP A 138 1.05 14.90 8.74
N GLU A 139 0.80 14.61 10.03
CA GLU A 139 -0.23 15.20 10.85
C GLU A 139 0.35 15.69 12.17
N ASP A 140 -0.24 16.74 12.72
CA ASP A 140 0.17 17.32 14.01
C ASP A 140 -0.37 16.49 15.17
N VAL A 141 0.20 15.29 15.36
CA VAL A 141 -0.16 14.34 16.40
C VAL A 141 1.07 13.99 17.25
N HIS A 142 0.93 14.02 18.56
CA HIS A 142 2.02 13.83 19.52
C HIS A 142 1.83 12.64 20.46
N ASN A 143 0.68 11.98 20.39
CA ASN A 143 0.36 10.83 21.22
C ASN A 143 -0.64 9.90 20.54
N ALA A 144 -0.83 8.72 21.15
CA ALA A 144 -1.70 7.68 20.61
C ALA A 144 -3.19 8.09 20.54
N GLU A 145 -3.65 8.90 21.47
CA GLU A 145 -5.04 9.36 21.50
C GLU A 145 -5.32 10.29 20.33
N GLU A 146 -4.44 11.22 20.03
CA GLU A 146 -4.56 12.15 18.91
C GLU A 146 -4.53 11.39 17.57
N THR A 147 -3.60 10.44 17.40
CA THR A 147 -3.56 9.58 16.20
C THR A 147 -4.85 8.79 16.03
N LYS A 148 -5.38 8.19 17.11
CA LYS A 148 -6.64 7.45 17.05
C LYS A 148 -7.85 8.34 16.80
N ALA A 149 -7.83 9.59 17.23
CA ALA A 149 -8.89 10.56 16.93
C ALA A 149 -9.01 10.86 15.42
N LEU A 150 -7.92 10.70 14.66
CA LEU A 150 -7.95 10.72 13.19
C LEU A 150 -8.67 9.49 12.60
N GLY A 151 -8.96 8.45 13.39
CA GLY A 151 -9.47 7.16 12.90
C GLY A 151 -8.37 6.17 12.52
N VAL A 152 -7.10 6.54 12.68
CA VAL A 152 -5.96 5.66 12.43
C VAL A 152 -5.77 4.73 13.61
N ASP A 153 -6.00 3.45 13.43
CA ASP A 153 -5.85 2.41 14.46
C ASP A 153 -5.43 1.07 13.85
N ILE A 154 -5.28 0.07 14.70
CA ILE A 154 -4.90 -1.30 14.30
C ILE A 154 -5.81 -1.80 13.17
N GLY A 155 -5.19 -2.33 12.12
CA GLY A 155 -5.85 -2.87 10.94
C GLY A 155 -6.12 -1.86 9.83
N CYS A 156 -5.73 -0.59 9.97
CA CYS A 156 -5.68 0.35 8.86
C CYS A 156 -4.62 -0.11 7.84
N PHE A 157 -4.99 -0.13 6.56
CA PHE A 157 -4.07 -0.47 5.48
C PHE A 157 -3.17 0.71 5.14
N ILE A 158 -1.97 0.39 4.70
CA ILE A 158 -0.96 1.37 4.31
C ILE A 158 -0.42 0.98 2.94
N ALA A 159 -0.71 1.79 1.94
CA ALA A 159 -0.17 1.66 0.60
C ALA A 159 1.09 2.51 0.44
N LEU A 160 2.05 2.03 -0.35
CA LEU A 160 3.19 2.84 -0.79
C LEU A 160 2.70 3.86 -1.82
N GLU A 161 3.24 5.07 -1.78
CA GLU A 161 2.92 6.08 -2.79
C GLU A 161 3.54 5.70 -4.14
N PRO A 162 2.76 5.62 -5.24
CA PRO A 162 3.30 5.26 -6.53
C PRO A 162 4.21 6.36 -7.07
N ARG A 163 5.32 5.96 -7.69
CA ARG A 163 6.32 6.88 -8.28
C ARG A 163 6.54 6.58 -9.75
N LEU A 164 5.46 6.43 -10.50
CA LEU A 164 5.56 6.18 -11.93
C LEU A 164 6.35 7.29 -12.63
N GLN A 165 7.40 6.91 -13.31
CA GLN A 165 8.18 7.80 -14.17
C GLN A 165 8.31 7.21 -15.57
N VAL A 166 8.14 8.08 -16.56
CA VAL A 166 8.37 7.73 -17.97
C VAL A 166 9.48 8.61 -18.51
N CYS A 167 10.58 7.98 -18.92
CA CYS A 167 11.74 8.68 -19.41
C CYS A 167 12.37 7.92 -20.59
N ASN A 168 12.49 8.56 -21.75
CA ASN A 168 13.15 8.00 -22.96
C ASN A 168 12.66 6.59 -23.34
N GLY A 169 11.35 6.32 -23.20
CA GLY A 169 10.77 5.01 -23.52
C GLY A 169 10.87 3.97 -22.40
N TYR A 170 11.48 4.30 -21.26
CA TYR A 170 11.46 3.46 -20.07
C TYR A 170 10.33 3.88 -19.12
N ILE A 171 9.69 2.89 -18.53
CA ILE A 171 8.68 3.04 -17.48
C ILE A 171 9.31 2.48 -16.19
N LYS A 172 9.30 3.25 -15.14
CA LYS A 172 9.81 2.86 -13.83
C LYS A 172 9.03 3.55 -12.70
#